data_be2b4fa6cb5b5be1375c25739b12b442
#
_entry.id   be2b4fa6cb5b5be1375c25739b12b442
#
_cell.length_a   1.000
_cell.length_b   1.000
_cell.length_c   1.000
_cell.angle_alpha   90.00
_cell.angle_beta   90.00
_cell.angle_gamma   90.00
#
_symmetry.space_group_name_H-M   'P 1'
#
loop_
_entity.id
_entity.type
_entity.pdbx_description
1 polymer ?
#
loop_
_entity_poly.entity_id
_entity_poly.type
_entity_poly.pdbx_seq_one_letter_code
_entity_poly.pdbx_strand_id
1 'polypeptide(L)'
;VTITDIAKASGVSKTTISRYLNGRFDLMSPETRRRIESVIDVSGYQPSTIARSLKNKRSLLLGIVVSDQSSPFSTAVLLGVGDALRNTEYVPVFVNCDDDPAKERYQISFLLSRGVDGLIVNTTSYENPFLVNLEARGVPVVLCDRYIKGHTFDIVTTDHDSTIRQLLAHLKEQGYGLPALFSQRWDNNSVRLQRRQAFAA
;
A
#
# COMPACT_ATOMS: atom_id res chain seq x y z
N VAL A 1 10.71 8.36 -27.85
CA VAL A 1 9.66 9.27 -28.39
C VAL A 1 9.14 10.14 -27.25
N THR A 2 9.02 11.43 -27.45
CA THR A 2 8.57 12.41 -26.45
C THR A 2 7.19 12.98 -26.82
N ILE A 3 6.52 13.63 -25.86
CA ILE A 3 5.24 14.34 -26.15
C ILE A 3 5.41 15.41 -27.24
N THR A 4 6.62 15.96 -27.37
CA THR A 4 6.96 16.94 -28.44
C THR A 4 6.96 16.28 -29.80
N ASP A 5 7.48 15.07 -29.90
CA ASP A 5 7.54 14.31 -31.17
C ASP A 5 6.13 13.91 -31.61
N ILE A 6 5.30 13.46 -30.68
CA ILE A 6 3.89 13.15 -30.95
C ILE A 6 3.12 14.40 -31.40
N ALA A 7 3.30 15.54 -30.73
CA ALA A 7 2.64 16.79 -31.10
C ALA A 7 3.02 17.20 -32.53
N LYS A 8 4.31 17.13 -32.88
CA LYS A 8 4.83 17.42 -34.20
C LYS A 8 4.30 16.46 -35.27
N ALA A 9 4.33 15.17 -35.00
CA ALA A 9 3.84 14.13 -35.94
C ALA A 9 2.33 14.22 -36.16
N SER A 10 1.56 14.60 -35.13
CA SER A 10 0.10 14.75 -35.22
C SER A 10 -0.33 16.15 -35.72
N GLY A 11 0.60 17.09 -35.96
CA GLY A 11 0.27 18.45 -36.40
C GLY A 11 -0.56 19.25 -35.38
N VAL A 12 -0.36 19.02 -34.08
CA VAL A 12 -1.10 19.70 -33.02
C VAL A 12 -0.16 20.22 -31.92
N SER A 13 -0.71 21.05 -31.01
CA SER A 13 0.05 21.55 -29.87
C SER A 13 0.28 20.47 -28.80
N LYS A 14 1.35 20.63 -27.98
CA LYS A 14 1.57 19.78 -26.79
C LYS A 14 0.36 19.82 -25.84
N THR A 15 -0.32 20.95 -25.75
CA THR A 15 -1.53 21.10 -24.95
C THR A 15 -2.65 20.18 -25.46
N THR A 16 -2.81 20.06 -26.79
CA THR A 16 -3.79 19.18 -27.41
C THR A 16 -3.46 17.69 -27.12
N ILE A 17 -2.18 17.30 -27.23
CA ILE A 17 -1.76 15.95 -26.83
C ILE A 17 -2.03 15.70 -25.34
N SER A 18 -1.71 16.68 -24.46
CA SER A 18 -1.99 16.55 -23.02
C SER A 18 -3.49 16.38 -22.74
N ARG A 19 -4.37 17.09 -23.48
CA ARG A 19 -5.84 16.91 -23.38
C ARG A 19 -6.26 15.52 -23.79
N TYR A 20 -5.73 15.01 -24.90
CA TYR A 20 -5.98 13.64 -25.37
C TYR A 20 -5.59 12.60 -24.32
N LEU A 21 -4.37 12.69 -23.79
CA LEU A 21 -3.84 11.77 -22.77
C LEU A 21 -4.61 11.80 -21.43
N ASN A 22 -5.30 12.91 -21.15
CA ASN A 22 -6.15 13.07 -19.97
C ASN A 22 -7.65 12.82 -20.24
N GLY A 23 -8.01 12.25 -21.41
CA GLY A 23 -9.39 11.91 -21.74
C GLY A 23 -10.31 13.10 -22.02
N ARG A 24 -9.75 14.33 -22.18
CA ARG A 24 -10.53 15.55 -22.44
C ARG A 24 -10.88 15.63 -23.93
N PHE A 25 -11.64 14.65 -24.41
CA PHE A 25 -12.02 14.55 -25.83
C PHE A 25 -13.05 15.60 -26.26
N ASP A 26 -13.78 16.16 -25.30
CA ASP A 26 -14.70 17.29 -25.46
C ASP A 26 -14.02 18.54 -26.04
N LEU A 27 -12.71 18.65 -25.91
CA LEU A 27 -11.91 19.80 -26.33
C LEU A 27 -11.18 19.58 -27.67
N MET A 28 -11.58 18.58 -28.48
CA MET A 28 -10.97 18.30 -29.77
C MET A 28 -11.97 17.66 -30.76
N SER A 29 -11.72 17.85 -32.07
CA SER A 29 -12.54 17.20 -33.09
C SER A 29 -12.29 15.68 -33.13
N PRO A 30 -13.29 14.89 -33.57
CA PRO A 30 -13.11 13.45 -33.77
C PRO A 30 -11.99 13.09 -34.73
N GLU A 31 -11.73 13.92 -35.72
CA GLU A 31 -10.63 13.79 -36.68
C GLU A 31 -9.28 13.97 -35.98
N THR A 32 -9.13 15.03 -35.20
CA THR A 32 -7.92 15.29 -34.42
C THR A 32 -7.63 14.14 -33.45
N ARG A 33 -8.66 13.63 -32.77
CA ARG A 33 -8.54 12.47 -31.86
C ARG A 33 -8.00 11.26 -32.60
N ARG A 34 -8.60 10.85 -33.72
CA ARG A 34 -8.15 9.68 -34.51
C ARG A 34 -6.74 9.83 -35.02
N ARG A 35 -6.34 11.03 -35.46
CA ARG A 35 -4.98 11.30 -35.91
C ARG A 35 -3.94 11.17 -34.77
N ILE A 36 -4.23 11.66 -33.58
CA ILE A 36 -3.37 11.50 -32.41
C ILE A 36 -3.25 10.02 -32.03
N GLU A 37 -4.38 9.31 -31.97
CA GLU A 37 -4.44 7.87 -31.66
C GLU A 37 -3.55 7.06 -32.62
N SER A 38 -3.68 7.24 -33.91
CA SER A 38 -2.87 6.58 -34.92
C SER A 38 -1.36 6.85 -34.75
N VAL A 39 -0.98 8.10 -34.44
CA VAL A 39 0.44 8.45 -34.24
C VAL A 39 0.99 7.80 -32.96
N ILE A 40 0.20 7.75 -31.89
CA ILE A 40 0.60 7.07 -30.64
C ILE A 40 0.80 5.58 -30.89
N ASP A 41 -0.16 4.92 -31.56
CA ASP A 41 -0.10 3.49 -31.84
C ASP A 41 1.11 3.12 -32.69
N VAL A 42 1.37 3.86 -33.76
CA VAL A 42 2.52 3.63 -34.64
C VAL A 42 3.86 3.91 -33.95
N SER A 43 3.91 4.94 -33.10
CA SER A 43 5.14 5.35 -32.42
C SER A 43 5.48 4.56 -31.17
N GLY A 44 4.52 3.77 -30.63
CA GLY A 44 4.65 3.10 -29.34
C GLY A 44 4.84 4.07 -28.17
N TYR A 45 4.40 5.33 -28.31
CA TYR A 45 4.57 6.34 -27.29
C TYR A 45 3.80 5.98 -26.02
N GLN A 46 4.50 5.92 -24.91
CA GLN A 46 3.90 5.82 -23.58
C GLN A 46 4.13 7.14 -22.82
N PRO A 47 3.06 7.73 -22.24
CA PRO A 47 3.21 8.93 -21.41
C PRO A 47 4.19 8.69 -20.27
N SER A 48 5.14 9.58 -20.09
CA SER A 48 6.08 9.50 -18.97
C SER A 48 5.34 9.70 -17.64
N THR A 49 5.28 8.65 -16.82
CA THR A 49 4.74 8.73 -15.44
C THR A 49 5.52 9.74 -14.61
N ILE A 50 6.83 9.87 -14.83
CA ILE A 50 7.70 10.85 -14.14
C ILE A 50 7.26 12.29 -14.49
N ALA A 51 6.99 12.59 -15.77
CA ALA A 51 6.52 13.91 -16.15
C ALA A 51 5.13 14.23 -15.59
N ARG A 52 4.26 13.21 -15.45
CA ARG A 52 2.94 13.33 -14.85
C ARG A 52 3.04 13.55 -13.34
N SER A 53 3.90 12.81 -12.64
CA SER A 53 4.13 12.95 -11.20
C SER A 53 4.72 14.33 -10.83
N LEU A 54 5.65 14.83 -11.62
CA LEU A 54 6.20 16.17 -11.43
C LEU A 54 5.13 17.28 -11.54
N LYS A 55 4.18 17.14 -12.46
CA LYS A 55 3.08 18.09 -12.62
C LYS A 55 2.05 18.00 -11.49
N ASN A 56 1.71 16.80 -11.06
CA ASN A 56 0.66 16.54 -10.08
C ASN A 56 1.18 16.46 -8.64
N LYS A 57 2.50 16.49 -8.41
CA LYS A 57 3.18 16.27 -7.13
C LYS A 57 2.78 14.92 -6.47
N ARG A 58 2.38 13.94 -7.26
CA ARG A 58 1.99 12.59 -6.84
C ARG A 58 2.58 11.56 -7.79
N SER A 59 3.14 10.49 -7.23
CA SER A 59 3.69 9.38 -8.01
C SER A 59 2.63 8.37 -8.43
N LEU A 60 1.51 8.34 -7.71
CA LEU A 60 0.47 7.32 -7.79
C LEU A 60 1.01 5.92 -7.40
N LEU A 61 2.10 5.86 -6.65
CA LEU A 61 2.64 4.64 -6.06
C LEU A 61 2.23 4.55 -4.59
N LEU A 62 1.74 3.38 -4.17
CA LEU A 62 1.45 3.07 -2.77
C LEU A 62 2.37 1.95 -2.30
N GLY A 63 3.18 2.21 -1.27
CA GLY A 63 4.07 1.22 -0.70
C GLY A 63 3.32 0.28 0.24
N ILE A 64 3.41 -1.03 0.00
CA ILE A 64 2.80 -2.07 0.83
C ILE A 64 3.91 -2.91 1.45
N VAL A 65 4.06 -2.77 2.75
CA VAL A 65 5.13 -3.41 3.52
C VAL A 65 4.54 -4.55 4.34
N VAL A 66 4.94 -5.78 4.04
CA VAL A 66 4.52 -6.96 4.80
C VAL A 66 5.67 -7.53 5.62
N SER A 67 5.38 -7.95 6.83
CA SER A 67 6.38 -8.52 7.74
C SER A 67 6.90 -9.87 7.24
N ASP A 68 6.01 -10.72 6.72
CA ASP A 68 6.34 -12.03 6.16
C ASP A 68 5.35 -12.40 5.04
N GLN A 69 5.84 -12.50 3.82
CA GLN A 69 5.03 -12.85 2.64
C GLN A 69 4.56 -14.31 2.64
N SER A 70 5.22 -15.20 3.38
CA SER A 70 4.81 -16.62 3.50
C SER A 70 3.54 -16.79 4.34
N SER A 71 3.17 -15.76 5.10
CA SER A 71 1.96 -15.76 5.93
C SER A 71 0.69 -15.68 5.06
N PRO A 72 -0.29 -16.58 5.26
CA PRO A 72 -1.60 -16.47 4.61
C PRO A 72 -2.29 -15.13 4.86
N PHE A 73 -2.06 -14.52 6.02
CA PHE A 73 -2.55 -13.18 6.36
C PHE A 73 -2.00 -12.12 5.39
N SER A 74 -0.68 -12.10 5.18
CA SER A 74 -0.04 -11.19 4.24
C SER A 74 -0.60 -11.35 2.82
N THR A 75 -0.76 -12.58 2.36
CA THR A 75 -1.37 -12.87 1.06
C THR A 75 -2.78 -12.29 0.94
N ALA A 76 -3.62 -12.47 1.98
CA ALA A 76 -4.97 -11.90 1.98
C ALA A 76 -4.96 -10.36 1.93
N VAL A 77 -4.05 -9.72 2.67
CA VAL A 77 -3.86 -8.25 2.63
C VAL A 77 -3.46 -7.79 1.23
N LEU A 78 -2.47 -8.47 0.60
CA LEU A 78 -2.01 -8.12 -0.75
C LEU A 78 -3.14 -8.22 -1.78
N LEU A 79 -3.94 -9.28 -1.72
CA LEU A 79 -5.10 -9.45 -2.60
C LEU A 79 -6.13 -8.34 -2.37
N GLY A 80 -6.48 -8.05 -1.11
CA GLY A 80 -7.46 -7.02 -0.76
C GLY A 80 -7.01 -5.62 -1.21
N VAL A 81 -5.73 -5.27 -1.04
CA VAL A 81 -5.17 -4.01 -1.54
C VAL A 81 -5.22 -3.96 -3.07
N GLY A 82 -4.84 -5.04 -3.76
CA GLY A 82 -4.91 -5.11 -5.21
C GLY A 82 -6.34 -4.92 -5.74
N ASP A 83 -7.32 -5.55 -5.09
CA ASP A 83 -8.73 -5.41 -5.46
C ASP A 83 -9.25 -3.98 -5.21
N ALA A 84 -8.91 -3.38 -4.08
CA ALA A 84 -9.31 -2.01 -3.75
C ALA A 84 -8.74 -0.97 -4.73
N LEU A 85 -7.53 -1.20 -5.25
CA LEU A 85 -6.86 -0.28 -6.16
C LEU A 85 -7.20 -0.52 -7.65
N ARG A 86 -7.89 -1.61 -8.00
CA ARG A 86 -8.17 -2.04 -9.39
C ARG A 86 -8.76 -0.94 -10.28
N ASN A 87 -9.62 -0.09 -9.74
CA ASN A 87 -10.30 0.98 -10.48
C ASN A 87 -9.74 2.37 -10.13
N THR A 88 -8.52 2.43 -9.61
CA THR A 88 -7.81 3.66 -9.30
C THR A 88 -6.58 3.82 -10.21
N GLU A 89 -5.97 5.01 -10.20
CA GLU A 89 -4.69 5.22 -10.88
C GLU A 89 -3.49 4.75 -10.01
N TYR A 90 -3.72 4.32 -8.76
CA TYR A 90 -2.66 3.90 -7.86
C TYR A 90 -2.12 2.52 -8.21
N VAL A 91 -0.81 2.39 -8.17
CA VAL A 91 -0.08 1.13 -8.35
C VAL A 91 0.54 0.71 -7.03
N PRO A 92 0.17 -0.46 -6.47
CA PRO A 92 0.81 -0.97 -5.25
C PRO A 92 2.22 -1.50 -5.55
N VAL A 93 3.17 -1.12 -4.69
CA VAL A 93 4.54 -1.64 -4.70
C VAL A 93 4.76 -2.46 -3.43
N PHE A 94 4.85 -3.77 -3.58
CA PHE A 94 4.97 -4.71 -2.45
C PHE A 94 6.42 -4.96 -2.08
N VAL A 95 6.71 -4.95 -0.77
CA VAL A 95 8.01 -5.34 -0.22
C VAL A 95 7.82 -6.29 0.97
N ASN A 96 8.72 -7.27 1.09
CA ASN A 96 8.74 -8.24 2.18
C ASN A 96 9.91 -7.98 3.13
N CYS A 97 9.67 -8.08 4.44
CA CYS A 97 10.66 -7.76 5.46
C CYS A 97 11.23 -8.98 6.20
N ASP A 98 10.70 -10.19 5.98
CA ASP A 98 11.13 -11.45 6.63
C ASP A 98 11.16 -11.35 8.16
N ASP A 99 10.19 -10.66 8.76
CA ASP A 99 10.12 -10.31 10.19
C ASP A 99 11.41 -9.66 10.75
N ASP A 100 12.22 -9.02 9.88
CA ASP A 100 13.46 -8.32 10.22
C ASP A 100 13.26 -6.80 10.27
N PRO A 101 13.42 -6.13 11.44
CA PRO A 101 13.29 -4.69 11.57
C PRO A 101 14.30 -3.87 10.75
N ALA A 102 15.50 -4.39 10.56
CA ALA A 102 16.52 -3.71 9.74
C ALA A 102 16.13 -3.74 8.26
N LYS A 103 15.61 -4.88 7.80
CA LYS A 103 15.09 -5.03 6.45
C LYS A 103 13.85 -4.17 6.23
N GLU A 104 12.92 -4.09 7.21
CA GLU A 104 11.76 -3.20 7.16
C GLU A 104 12.19 -1.75 6.93
N ARG A 105 13.11 -1.26 7.75
CA ARG A 105 13.64 0.11 7.63
C ARG A 105 14.28 0.36 6.25
N TYR A 106 15.07 -0.58 5.77
CA TYR A 106 15.69 -0.49 4.44
C TYR A 106 14.65 -0.43 3.32
N GLN A 107 13.67 -1.33 3.33
CA GLN A 107 12.62 -1.42 2.32
C GLN A 107 11.73 -0.16 2.32
N ILE A 108 11.35 0.34 3.48
CA ILE A 108 10.58 1.58 3.57
C ILE A 108 11.39 2.77 3.04
N SER A 109 12.67 2.88 3.41
CA SER A 109 13.55 3.93 2.89
C SER A 109 13.69 3.86 1.36
N PHE A 110 13.77 2.64 0.83
CA PHE A 110 13.80 2.41 -0.62
C PHE A 110 12.50 2.88 -1.29
N LEU A 111 11.33 2.50 -0.77
CA LEU A 111 10.03 2.96 -1.28
C LEU A 111 9.92 4.49 -1.28
N LEU A 112 10.31 5.13 -0.17
CA LEU A 112 10.30 6.59 -0.05
C LEU A 112 11.24 7.26 -1.07
N SER A 113 12.40 6.66 -1.34
CA SER A 113 13.33 7.16 -2.38
C SER A 113 12.75 7.06 -3.79
N ARG A 114 11.78 6.18 -4.02
CA ARG A 114 11.01 6.04 -5.26
C ARG A 114 9.79 6.96 -5.30
N GLY A 115 9.58 7.73 -4.24
CA GLY A 115 8.54 8.75 -4.16
C GLY A 115 7.14 8.19 -3.97
N VAL A 116 6.96 7.06 -3.28
CA VAL A 116 5.60 6.56 -2.95
C VAL A 116 4.80 7.64 -2.22
N ASP A 117 3.51 7.76 -2.52
CA ASP A 117 2.62 8.77 -1.95
C ASP A 117 2.18 8.44 -0.52
N GLY A 118 2.29 7.17 -0.11
CA GLY A 118 1.95 6.69 1.22
C GLY A 118 2.34 5.23 1.42
N LEU A 119 2.17 4.74 2.65
CA LEU A 119 2.56 3.41 3.07
C LEU A 119 1.41 2.69 3.78
N ILE A 120 1.18 1.42 3.47
CA ILE A 120 0.43 0.48 4.29
C ILE A 120 1.45 -0.49 4.88
N VAL A 121 1.53 -0.59 6.21
CA VAL A 121 2.62 -1.30 6.89
C VAL A 121 2.08 -2.32 7.89
N ASN A 122 2.37 -3.61 7.65
CA ASN A 122 2.33 -4.63 8.68
C ASN A 122 3.71 -4.69 9.34
N THR A 123 3.91 -3.91 10.41
CA THR A 123 5.24 -3.69 11.01
C THR A 123 5.83 -4.96 11.62
N THR A 124 7.15 -5.09 11.59
CA THR A 124 7.90 -6.19 12.22
C THR A 124 8.16 -5.95 13.70
N SER A 125 7.95 -4.73 14.21
CA SER A 125 8.32 -4.34 15.56
C SER A 125 7.20 -3.68 16.34
N TYR A 126 7.05 -4.10 17.62
CA TYR A 126 6.13 -3.48 18.58
C TYR A 126 6.59 -2.08 19.01
N GLU A 127 7.90 -1.84 19.05
CA GLU A 127 8.51 -0.51 19.23
C GLU A 127 9.23 -0.12 17.93
N ASN A 128 8.74 0.91 17.24
CA ASN A 128 9.27 1.31 15.95
C ASN A 128 9.45 2.83 15.83
N PRO A 129 10.52 3.39 16.42
CA PRO A 129 10.77 4.83 16.38
C PRO A 129 11.01 5.36 14.95
N PHE A 130 11.39 4.49 14.02
CA PHE A 130 11.57 4.88 12.63
C PHE A 130 10.23 5.25 11.97
N LEU A 131 9.20 4.41 12.11
CA LEU A 131 7.86 4.71 11.58
C LEU A 131 7.24 5.93 12.25
N VAL A 132 7.40 6.05 13.58
CA VAL A 132 6.97 7.23 14.35
C VAL A 132 7.57 8.52 13.79
N ASN A 133 8.87 8.51 13.48
CA ASN A 133 9.56 9.66 12.91
C ASN A 133 9.09 9.98 11.48
N LEU A 134 8.74 8.97 10.68
CA LEU A 134 8.20 9.18 9.33
C LEU A 134 6.82 9.86 9.38
N GLU A 135 5.94 9.42 10.25
CA GLU A 135 4.62 10.05 10.45
C GLU A 135 4.76 11.51 10.91
N ALA A 136 5.63 11.76 11.90
CA ALA A 136 5.91 13.12 12.38
C ALA A 136 6.46 14.05 11.28
N ARG A 137 7.07 13.49 10.23
CA ARG A 137 7.53 14.21 9.03
C ARG A 137 6.46 14.36 7.95
N GLY A 138 5.23 13.92 8.21
CA GLY A 138 4.10 14.04 7.31
C GLY A 138 4.04 12.97 6.20
N VAL A 139 4.76 11.84 6.34
CA VAL A 139 4.60 10.70 5.46
C VAL A 139 3.30 9.98 5.81
N PRO A 140 2.35 9.82 4.88
CA PRO A 140 1.12 9.08 5.17
C PRO A 140 1.42 7.61 5.44
N VAL A 141 1.09 7.13 6.64
CA VAL A 141 1.28 5.74 7.07
C VAL A 141 -0.01 5.20 7.67
N VAL A 142 -0.47 4.07 7.17
CA VAL A 142 -1.56 3.29 7.76
C VAL A 142 -0.99 1.95 8.21
N LEU A 143 -1.19 1.59 9.46
CA LEU A 143 -0.79 0.28 9.95
C LEU A 143 -1.84 -0.78 9.59
N CYS A 144 -1.37 -2.00 9.35
CA CYS A 144 -2.20 -3.17 9.11
C CYS A 144 -1.92 -4.22 10.18
N ASP A 145 -2.98 -4.61 10.93
CA ASP A 145 -2.96 -5.64 11.98
C ASP A 145 -2.15 -5.27 13.23
N ARG A 146 -0.87 -4.96 13.09
CA ARG A 146 0.05 -4.72 14.20
C ARG A 146 0.16 -3.23 14.52
N TYR A 147 -0.02 -2.86 15.79
CA TYR A 147 0.16 -1.48 16.27
C TYR A 147 1.53 -1.27 16.92
N ILE A 148 1.93 0.00 17.04
CA ILE A 148 3.19 0.43 17.66
C ILE A 148 2.88 0.97 19.05
N LYS A 149 3.65 0.52 20.04
CA LYS A 149 3.51 0.92 21.44
C LYS A 149 3.67 2.43 21.64
N GLY A 150 2.74 3.01 22.40
CA GLY A 150 2.83 4.42 22.78
C GLY A 150 2.57 5.42 21.65
N HIS A 151 2.10 4.94 20.48
CA HIS A 151 1.77 5.78 19.33
C HIS A 151 0.41 5.43 18.75
N THR A 152 -0.31 6.47 18.28
CA THR A 152 -1.60 6.32 17.62
C THR A 152 -1.42 6.59 16.12
N PHE A 153 -1.42 5.52 15.33
CA PHE A 153 -1.49 5.57 13.87
C PHE A 153 -2.91 5.28 13.42
N ASP A 154 -3.25 5.70 12.20
CA ASP A 154 -4.37 5.09 11.50
C ASP A 154 -4.07 3.61 11.32
N ILE A 155 -4.99 2.74 11.73
CA ILE A 155 -4.79 1.29 11.72
C ILE A 155 -6.05 0.54 11.28
N VAL A 156 -5.85 -0.50 10.48
CA VAL A 156 -6.86 -1.51 10.19
C VAL A 156 -6.44 -2.81 10.86
N THR A 157 -7.22 -3.27 11.84
CA THR A 157 -6.93 -4.47 12.61
C THR A 157 -8.22 -5.18 13.01
N THR A 158 -8.11 -6.42 13.51
CA THR A 158 -9.23 -7.15 14.12
C THR A 158 -9.25 -6.93 15.63
N ASP A 159 -10.41 -7.07 16.26
CA ASP A 159 -10.53 -7.08 17.72
C ASP A 159 -10.05 -8.42 18.28
N HIS A 160 -8.74 -8.50 18.51
CA HIS A 160 -8.10 -9.71 18.99
C HIS A 160 -8.50 -10.09 20.42
N ASP A 161 -8.78 -9.09 21.28
CA ASP A 161 -9.21 -9.33 22.67
C ASP A 161 -10.59 -9.99 22.69
N SER A 162 -11.57 -9.38 22.03
CA SER A 162 -12.93 -9.94 21.92
C SER A 162 -12.92 -11.32 21.26
N THR A 163 -12.14 -11.52 20.20
CA THR A 163 -12.04 -12.80 19.51
C THR A 163 -11.55 -13.92 20.43
N ILE A 164 -10.50 -13.69 21.23
CA ILE A 164 -9.96 -14.69 22.14
C ILE A 164 -10.96 -14.97 23.28
N ARG A 165 -11.61 -13.95 23.84
CA ARG A 165 -12.63 -14.14 24.89
C ARG A 165 -13.82 -14.96 24.39
N GLN A 166 -14.32 -14.69 23.19
CA GLN A 166 -15.40 -15.45 22.57
C GLN A 166 -15.01 -16.90 22.34
N LEU A 167 -13.77 -17.15 21.86
CA LEU A 167 -13.25 -18.51 21.69
C LEU A 167 -13.18 -19.27 23.01
N LEU A 168 -12.67 -18.64 24.09
CA LEU A 168 -12.59 -19.25 25.42
C LEU A 168 -13.97 -19.53 25.99
N ALA A 169 -14.93 -18.61 25.85
CA ALA A 169 -16.31 -18.82 26.25
C ALA A 169 -16.93 -20.02 25.54
N HIS A 170 -16.75 -20.09 24.21
CA HIS A 170 -17.23 -21.24 23.43
C HIS A 170 -16.60 -22.57 23.89
N LEU A 171 -15.29 -22.62 24.11
CA LEU A 171 -14.63 -23.83 24.61
C LEU A 171 -15.20 -24.26 25.97
N LYS A 172 -15.44 -23.32 26.86
CA LYS A 172 -16.05 -23.58 28.18
C LYS A 172 -17.48 -24.12 28.03
N GLU A 173 -18.31 -23.57 27.16
CA GLU A 173 -19.66 -24.05 26.85
C GLU A 173 -19.65 -25.47 26.29
N GLN A 174 -18.61 -25.83 25.52
CA GLN A 174 -18.40 -27.21 25.00
C GLN A 174 -17.82 -28.18 26.05
N GLY A 175 -17.61 -27.73 27.30
CA GLY A 175 -17.12 -28.56 28.40
C GLY A 175 -15.61 -28.72 28.52
N TYR A 176 -14.83 -27.93 27.74
CA TYR A 176 -13.37 -27.92 27.84
C TYR A 176 -12.92 -27.08 29.05
N GLY A 177 -12.30 -27.72 30.07
CA GLY A 177 -11.87 -27.04 31.30
C GLY A 177 -10.45 -26.48 31.28
N LEU A 178 -9.60 -26.95 30.37
CA LEU A 178 -8.16 -26.58 30.33
C LEU A 178 -7.72 -26.25 28.92
N PRO A 179 -8.10 -25.08 28.38
CA PRO A 179 -7.60 -24.62 27.09
C PRO A 179 -6.11 -24.27 27.16
N ALA A 180 -5.37 -24.47 26.07
CA ALA A 180 -3.96 -24.11 25.96
C ALA A 180 -3.74 -23.21 24.73
N LEU A 181 -2.95 -22.14 24.90
CA LEU A 181 -2.57 -21.23 23.82
C LEU A 181 -1.18 -21.60 23.30
N PHE A 182 -1.10 -22.05 22.05
CA PHE A 182 0.15 -22.20 21.32
C PHE A 182 0.40 -20.95 20.47
N SER A 183 1.54 -20.32 20.65
CA SER A 183 1.92 -19.10 19.93
C SER A 183 3.42 -19.09 19.63
N GLN A 184 3.78 -18.41 18.55
CA GLN A 184 5.17 -17.97 18.34
C GLN A 184 5.54 -16.90 19.39
N ARG A 185 6.81 -16.49 19.43
CA ARG A 185 7.28 -15.43 20.35
C ARG A 185 6.41 -14.17 20.23
N TRP A 186 6.06 -13.57 21.37
CA TRP A 186 5.14 -12.42 21.46
C TRP A 186 5.81 -11.11 21.82
N ASP A 187 7.06 -11.15 22.28
CA ASP A 187 7.80 -10.02 22.86
C ASP A 187 7.94 -8.80 21.92
N ASN A 188 7.91 -9.01 20.62
CA ASN A 188 7.99 -7.94 19.61
C ASN A 188 6.79 -7.91 18.65
N ASN A 189 5.64 -8.47 19.04
CA ASN A 189 4.46 -8.53 18.19
C ASN A 189 3.20 -8.15 18.98
N SER A 190 2.63 -6.99 18.67
CA SER A 190 1.48 -6.44 19.39
C SER A 190 0.26 -7.34 19.39
N VAL A 191 -0.03 -8.02 18.27
CA VAL A 191 -1.18 -8.92 18.12
C VAL A 191 -1.01 -10.18 18.98
N ARG A 192 0.17 -10.78 18.95
CA ARG A 192 0.47 -11.95 19.78
C ARG A 192 0.41 -11.60 21.26
N LEU A 193 0.90 -10.41 21.62
CA LEU A 193 0.82 -9.90 22.99
C LEU A 193 -0.63 -9.72 23.44
N GLN A 194 -1.49 -9.08 22.62
CA GLN A 194 -2.91 -8.90 22.91
C GLN A 194 -3.63 -10.25 23.09
N ARG A 195 -3.42 -11.20 22.17
CA ARG A 195 -4.02 -12.54 22.25
C ARG A 195 -3.61 -13.27 23.53
N ARG A 196 -2.34 -13.17 23.92
CA ARG A 196 -1.85 -13.74 25.18
C ARG A 196 -2.51 -13.09 26.39
N GLN A 197 -2.61 -11.75 26.41
CA GLN A 197 -3.23 -11.02 27.51
C GLN A 197 -4.72 -11.37 27.65
N ALA A 198 -5.45 -11.41 26.54
CA ALA A 198 -6.86 -11.82 26.52
C ALA A 198 -7.07 -13.27 26.95
N PHE A 199 -6.12 -14.17 26.62
CA PHE A 199 -6.18 -15.57 27.02
C PHE A 199 -5.91 -15.75 28.52
N ALA A 200 -5.07 -14.91 29.14
CA ALA A 200 -4.69 -15.01 30.56
C ALA A 200 -5.66 -14.28 31.51
N ALA A 201 -6.58 -13.45 30.99
CA ALA A 201 -7.57 -12.68 31.76
C ALA A 201 -8.83 -13.50 32.07
#